data_913f2eaa563d28e42a5708dbadfac243
#
_entry.id   913f2eaa563d28e42a5708dbadfac243
#
_cell.length_a   1.000
_cell.length_b   1.000
_cell.length_c   1.000
_cell.angle_alpha   90.00
_cell.angle_beta   90.00
_cell.angle_gamma   90.00
#
_symmetry.space_group_name_H-M   'P 1'
#
loop_
_entity.id
_entity.type
_entity.pdbx_description
1 polymer ?
#
loop_
_entity_poly.entity_id
_entity_poly.type
_entity_poly.pdbx_seq_one_letter_code
_entity_poly.pdbx_strand_id
1 'polypeptide(L)'
;MAACYTLAIQFAKARGKLEEQSYQDMICELKTLPEKVSRVLEDKERIQWFAAKFANAHDVFFVGRGIDYAVSLEGSLKMKEISYIHSEAYAAGELKHGTISLIEDGTLVIGVLTQSELYEKTISNMVECKSRGAYLMGLTVYGNYSLEDTANFTVYIPTTD
;
A
#
# COMPACT_ATOMS: atom_id res chain seq x y z
N MET A 1 -13.63 -8.12 2.45
CA MET A 1 -12.39 -8.62 3.11
C MET A 1 -12.67 -9.01 4.56
N ALA A 2 -13.10 -8.13 5.48
CA ALA A 2 -13.33 -8.46 6.90
C ALA A 2 -14.21 -9.71 7.12
N ALA A 3 -15.29 -9.88 6.35
CA ALA A 3 -16.14 -11.09 6.42
C ALA A 3 -15.36 -12.38 6.09
N CYS A 4 -14.43 -12.34 5.13
CA CYS A 4 -13.62 -13.52 4.79
C CYS A 4 -12.67 -13.87 5.93
N TYR A 5 -12.04 -12.90 6.57
CA TYR A 5 -11.21 -13.11 7.76
C TYR A 5 -12.03 -13.71 8.89
N THR A 6 -13.20 -13.15 9.18
CA THR A 6 -14.10 -13.67 10.24
C THR A 6 -14.46 -15.14 9.97
N LEU A 7 -14.85 -15.49 8.74
CA LEU A 7 -15.16 -16.87 8.37
C LEU A 7 -13.95 -17.79 8.51
N ALA A 8 -12.78 -17.38 8.05
CA ALA A 8 -11.54 -18.16 8.16
C ALA A 8 -11.17 -18.45 9.62
N ILE A 9 -11.25 -17.44 10.47
CA ILE A 9 -10.99 -17.57 11.93
C ILE A 9 -12.00 -18.53 12.56
N GLN A 10 -13.30 -18.40 12.25
CA GLN A 10 -14.34 -19.30 12.78
C GLN A 10 -14.15 -20.74 12.33
N PHE A 11 -13.81 -20.98 11.05
CA PHE A 11 -13.54 -22.32 10.56
C PHE A 11 -12.27 -22.92 11.17
N ALA A 12 -11.21 -22.14 11.35
CA ALA A 12 -10.00 -22.58 12.01
C ALA A 12 -10.27 -23.00 13.46
N LYS A 13 -11.04 -22.20 14.20
CA LYS A 13 -11.47 -22.53 15.56
C LYS A 13 -12.33 -23.81 15.61
N ALA A 14 -13.36 -23.90 14.77
CA ALA A 14 -14.27 -25.05 14.73
C ALA A 14 -13.54 -26.37 14.40
N ARG A 15 -12.43 -26.29 13.63
CA ARG A 15 -11.59 -27.44 13.28
C ARG A 15 -10.47 -27.72 14.27
N GLY A 16 -10.41 -27.01 15.40
CA GLY A 16 -9.35 -27.17 16.40
C GLY A 16 -7.94 -26.83 15.89
N LYS A 17 -7.83 -25.92 14.90
CA LYS A 17 -6.57 -25.48 14.30
C LYS A 17 -6.08 -24.15 14.85
N LEU A 18 -6.83 -23.55 15.77
CA LEU A 18 -6.53 -22.26 16.37
C LEU A 18 -6.71 -22.37 17.88
N GLU A 19 -5.67 -22.00 18.61
CA GLU A 19 -5.72 -21.94 20.08
C GLU A 19 -6.64 -20.80 20.53
N GLU A 20 -7.24 -20.95 21.72
CA GLU A 20 -8.21 -19.98 22.23
C GLU A 20 -7.63 -18.59 22.35
N GLN A 21 -6.39 -18.43 22.83
CA GLN A 21 -5.76 -17.11 22.96
C GLN A 21 -5.58 -16.45 21.59
N SER A 22 -5.03 -17.17 20.62
CA SER A 22 -4.86 -16.65 19.24
C SER A 22 -6.20 -16.28 18.60
N TYR A 23 -7.25 -17.05 18.88
CA TYR A 23 -8.60 -16.70 18.42
C TYR A 23 -9.08 -15.36 19.01
N GLN A 24 -8.92 -15.17 20.32
CA GLN A 24 -9.33 -13.94 20.99
C GLN A 24 -8.52 -12.74 20.49
N ASP A 25 -7.21 -12.90 20.30
CA ASP A 25 -6.32 -11.85 19.80
C ASP A 25 -6.74 -11.39 18.40
N MET A 26 -6.97 -12.34 17.47
CA MET A 26 -7.45 -12.03 16.10
C MET A 26 -8.82 -11.34 16.10
N ILE A 27 -9.75 -11.77 16.96
CA ILE A 27 -11.07 -11.12 17.07
C ILE A 27 -10.95 -9.72 17.66
N CYS A 28 -10.06 -9.54 18.65
CA CYS A 28 -9.80 -8.23 19.23
C CYS A 28 -9.22 -7.29 18.16
N GLU A 29 -8.25 -7.75 17.41
CA GLU A 29 -7.64 -6.96 16.32
C GLU A 29 -8.66 -6.56 15.25
N LEU A 30 -9.53 -7.46 14.81
CA LEU A 30 -10.61 -7.13 13.88
C LEU A 30 -11.56 -6.05 14.41
N LYS A 31 -11.79 -6.00 15.73
CA LYS A 31 -12.63 -4.97 16.35
C LYS A 31 -11.97 -3.59 16.39
N THR A 32 -10.64 -3.50 16.31
CA THR A 32 -9.91 -2.22 16.26
C THR A 32 -9.90 -1.59 14.86
N LEU A 33 -10.20 -2.36 13.80
CA LEU A 33 -10.14 -1.88 12.42
C LEU A 33 -10.96 -0.60 12.17
N PRO A 34 -12.19 -0.43 12.68
CA PRO A 34 -12.96 0.80 12.45
C PRO A 34 -12.24 2.05 12.98
N GLU A 35 -11.60 1.95 14.15
CA GLU A 35 -10.83 3.06 14.72
C GLU A 35 -9.57 3.34 13.88
N LYS A 36 -8.85 2.30 13.47
CA LYS A 36 -7.67 2.42 12.59
C LYS A 36 -8.04 3.08 11.26
N VAL A 37 -9.16 2.69 10.65
CA VAL A 37 -9.66 3.32 9.42
C VAL A 37 -10.01 4.79 9.66
N SER A 38 -10.67 5.12 10.78
CA SER A 38 -11.01 6.50 11.12
C SER A 38 -9.76 7.38 11.21
N ARG A 39 -8.68 6.90 11.82
CA ARG A 39 -7.40 7.62 11.90
C ARG A 39 -6.81 7.90 10.52
N VAL A 40 -6.88 6.95 9.59
CA VAL A 40 -6.41 7.18 8.21
C VAL A 40 -7.24 8.27 7.54
N LEU A 41 -8.55 8.29 7.77
CA LEU A 41 -9.46 9.30 7.20
C LEU A 41 -9.28 10.71 7.79
N GLU A 42 -8.66 10.86 8.95
CA GLU A 42 -8.29 12.16 9.51
C GLU A 42 -7.26 12.91 8.64
N ASP A 43 -6.43 12.19 7.88
CA ASP A 43 -5.43 12.77 7.00
C ASP A 43 -5.95 13.10 5.57
N LYS A 44 -7.26 13.01 5.36
CA LYS A 44 -7.88 13.17 4.03
C LYS A 44 -7.55 14.47 3.33
N GLU A 45 -7.46 15.59 4.05
CA GLU A 45 -7.19 16.91 3.46
C GLU A 45 -5.78 16.99 2.89
N ARG A 46 -4.80 16.41 3.58
CA ARG A 46 -3.42 16.33 3.11
C ARG A 46 -3.32 15.42 1.88
N ILE A 47 -4.04 14.30 1.89
CA ILE A 47 -4.10 13.37 0.75
C ILE A 47 -4.81 14.03 -0.44
N GLN A 48 -5.90 14.77 -0.23
CA GLN A 48 -6.59 15.52 -1.29
C GLN A 48 -5.70 16.61 -1.92
N TRP A 49 -4.97 17.35 -1.08
CA TRP A 49 -4.00 18.32 -1.58
C TRP A 49 -2.93 17.66 -2.45
N PHE A 50 -2.41 16.51 -2.03
CA PHE A 50 -1.47 15.74 -2.82
C PHE A 50 -2.12 15.26 -4.14
N ALA A 51 -3.30 14.65 -4.08
CA ALA A 51 -4.00 14.12 -5.24
C ALA A 51 -4.29 15.20 -6.29
N ALA A 52 -4.59 16.42 -5.86
CA ALA A 52 -4.85 17.54 -6.77
C ALA A 52 -3.66 17.84 -7.70
N LYS A 53 -2.42 17.57 -7.30
CA LYS A 53 -1.23 17.73 -8.14
C LYS A 53 -1.20 16.77 -9.32
N PHE A 54 -1.84 15.63 -9.19
CA PHE A 54 -1.84 14.53 -10.17
C PHE A 54 -3.20 14.33 -10.84
N ALA A 55 -4.13 15.28 -10.70
CA ALA A 55 -5.47 15.17 -11.27
C ALA A 55 -5.47 15.03 -12.82
N ASN A 56 -4.41 15.49 -13.47
CA ASN A 56 -4.22 15.40 -14.92
C ASN A 56 -3.06 14.46 -15.29
N ALA A 57 -2.63 13.56 -14.41
CA ALA A 57 -1.63 12.58 -14.74
C ALA A 57 -2.14 11.64 -15.85
N HIS A 58 -1.27 11.28 -16.79
CA HIS A 58 -1.59 10.28 -17.82
C HIS A 58 -1.50 8.87 -17.25
N ASP A 59 -0.43 8.62 -16.48
CA ASP A 59 -0.09 7.31 -15.94
C ASP A 59 0.23 7.41 -14.46
N VAL A 60 -0.21 6.42 -13.70
CA VAL A 60 0.14 6.23 -12.29
C VAL A 60 0.54 4.77 -12.08
N PHE A 61 1.68 4.55 -11.48
CA PHE A 61 2.16 3.20 -11.20
C PHE A 61 2.09 2.89 -9.70
N PHE A 62 1.62 1.70 -9.38
CA PHE A 62 1.66 1.16 -8.03
C PHE A 62 2.73 0.09 -7.95
N VAL A 63 3.49 0.08 -6.86
CA VAL A 63 4.54 -0.91 -6.64
C VAL A 63 4.46 -1.48 -5.22
N GLY A 64 4.63 -2.78 -5.10
CA GLY A 64 4.62 -3.48 -3.82
C GLY A 64 5.25 -4.86 -3.93
N ARG A 65 5.46 -5.52 -2.80
CA ARG A 65 5.94 -6.89 -2.73
C ARG A 65 5.00 -7.74 -1.89
N GLY A 66 4.91 -9.04 -2.17
CA GLY A 66 4.04 -9.94 -1.42
C GLY A 66 2.58 -9.47 -1.40
N ILE A 67 1.99 -9.33 -0.21
CA ILE A 67 0.62 -8.85 -0.06
C ILE A 67 0.45 -7.39 -0.49
N ASP A 68 1.48 -6.56 -0.33
CA ASP A 68 1.45 -5.16 -0.76
C ASP A 68 1.30 -5.03 -2.28
N TYR A 69 1.82 -6.00 -3.06
CA TYR A 69 1.54 -6.05 -4.50
C TYR A 69 0.07 -6.36 -4.79
N ALA A 70 -0.55 -7.28 -4.04
CA ALA A 70 -1.98 -7.56 -4.20
C ALA A 70 -2.84 -6.33 -3.86
N VAL A 71 -2.48 -5.57 -2.81
CA VAL A 71 -3.12 -4.29 -2.47
C VAL A 71 -2.88 -3.24 -3.57
N SER A 72 -1.69 -3.21 -4.15
CA SER A 72 -1.33 -2.33 -5.28
C SER A 72 -2.20 -2.60 -6.52
N LEU A 73 -2.51 -3.86 -6.82
CA LEU A 73 -3.44 -4.22 -7.91
C LEU A 73 -4.84 -3.64 -7.68
N GLU A 74 -5.36 -3.76 -6.45
CA GLU A 74 -6.65 -3.17 -6.09
C GLU A 74 -6.61 -1.64 -6.14
N GLY A 75 -5.54 -1.01 -5.64
CA GLY A 75 -5.32 0.43 -5.72
C GLY A 75 -5.34 0.94 -7.17
N SER A 76 -4.62 0.27 -8.06
CA SER A 76 -4.60 0.57 -9.48
C SER A 76 -6.00 0.42 -10.12
N LEU A 77 -6.74 -0.63 -9.76
CA LEU A 77 -8.11 -0.82 -10.24
C LEU A 77 -9.03 0.33 -9.80
N LYS A 78 -8.98 0.71 -8.51
CA LYS A 78 -9.78 1.83 -7.98
C LYS A 78 -9.40 3.17 -8.62
N MET A 79 -8.13 3.38 -8.90
CA MET A 79 -7.67 4.58 -9.61
C MET A 79 -8.34 4.69 -10.98
N LYS A 80 -8.33 3.63 -11.77
CA LYS A 80 -8.98 3.57 -13.09
C LYS A 80 -10.49 3.78 -13.01
N GLU A 81 -11.16 3.13 -12.06
CA GLU A 81 -12.62 3.22 -11.91
C GLU A 81 -13.10 4.63 -11.53
N ILE A 82 -12.34 5.33 -10.69
CA ILE A 82 -12.78 6.61 -10.09
C ILE A 82 -12.30 7.82 -10.90
N SER A 83 -11.03 7.80 -11.34
CA SER A 83 -10.39 8.97 -11.96
C SER A 83 -10.23 8.88 -13.47
N TYR A 84 -10.42 7.70 -14.07
CA TYR A 84 -10.13 7.39 -15.47
C TYR A 84 -8.66 7.56 -15.87
N ILE A 85 -7.76 7.82 -14.90
CA ILE A 85 -6.33 7.84 -15.13
C ILE A 85 -5.85 6.41 -15.40
N HIS A 86 -5.04 6.24 -16.44
CA HIS A 86 -4.40 4.94 -16.68
C HIS A 86 -3.49 4.59 -15.50
N SER A 87 -3.63 3.37 -14.99
CA SER A 87 -2.87 2.97 -13.82
C SER A 87 -2.55 1.47 -13.88
N GLU A 88 -1.33 1.13 -13.53
CA GLU A 88 -0.88 -0.25 -13.47
C GLU A 88 -0.15 -0.54 -12.15
N ALA A 89 -0.22 -1.80 -11.72
CA ALA A 89 0.49 -2.26 -10.53
C ALA A 89 1.53 -3.31 -10.91
N TYR A 90 2.73 -3.17 -10.37
CA TYR A 90 3.85 -4.08 -10.61
C TYR A 90 4.41 -4.63 -9.30
N ALA A 91 4.80 -5.89 -9.34
CA ALA A 91 5.68 -6.41 -8.30
C ALA A 91 6.99 -5.63 -8.34
N ALA A 92 7.37 -4.98 -7.24
CA ALA A 92 8.48 -4.03 -7.21
C ALA A 92 9.79 -4.62 -7.74
N GLY A 93 10.05 -5.92 -7.49
CA GLY A 93 11.24 -6.60 -8.01
C GLY A 93 11.24 -6.83 -9.52
N GLU A 94 10.06 -6.86 -10.16
CA GLU A 94 9.92 -7.10 -11.60
C GLU A 94 10.00 -5.82 -12.43
N LEU A 95 9.87 -4.65 -11.79
CA LEU A 95 9.81 -3.37 -12.48
C LEU A 95 11.03 -3.13 -13.39
N LYS A 96 12.22 -3.51 -12.93
CA LYS A 96 13.48 -3.36 -13.67
C LYS A 96 13.62 -4.24 -14.90
N HIS A 97 12.77 -5.25 -15.07
CA HIS A 97 12.84 -6.19 -16.19
C HIS A 97 12.12 -5.68 -17.45
N GLY A 98 11.81 -4.39 -17.53
CA GLY A 98 11.26 -3.76 -18.73
C GLY A 98 10.35 -2.58 -18.41
N THR A 99 9.36 -2.76 -17.55
CA THR A 99 8.31 -1.78 -17.30
C THR A 99 8.80 -0.47 -16.65
N ILE A 100 9.95 -0.47 -16.02
CA ILE A 100 10.61 0.75 -15.53
C ILE A 100 10.89 1.76 -16.66
N SER A 101 10.93 1.31 -17.92
CA SER A 101 11.10 2.20 -19.09
C SER A 101 9.91 3.14 -19.32
N LEU A 102 8.73 2.81 -18.74
CA LEU A 102 7.52 3.65 -18.79
C LEU A 102 7.56 4.82 -17.80
N ILE A 103 8.54 4.81 -16.88
CA ILE A 103 8.69 5.88 -15.90
C ILE A 103 9.48 7.02 -16.50
N GLU A 104 8.82 8.16 -16.62
CA GLU A 104 9.35 9.42 -17.10
C GLU A 104 9.39 10.46 -15.98
N ASP A 105 9.99 11.61 -16.25
CA ASP A 105 10.07 12.71 -15.30
C ASP A 105 8.67 13.18 -14.86
N GLY A 106 8.44 13.23 -13.56
CA GLY A 106 7.15 13.60 -12.96
C GLY A 106 6.12 12.47 -12.90
N THR A 107 6.37 11.28 -13.45
CA THR A 107 5.45 10.13 -13.32
C THR A 107 5.21 9.78 -11.86
N LEU A 108 3.94 9.69 -11.43
CA LEU A 108 3.60 9.29 -10.07
C LEU A 108 3.78 7.77 -9.88
N VAL A 109 4.63 7.41 -8.93
CA VAL A 109 4.81 6.03 -8.47
C VAL A 109 4.39 5.93 -7.01
N ILE A 110 3.41 5.08 -6.71
CA ILE A 110 2.88 4.83 -5.37
C ILE A 110 3.45 3.51 -4.86
N GLY A 111 4.32 3.58 -3.88
CA GLY A 111 4.86 2.41 -3.18
C GLY A 111 3.97 2.01 -2.01
N VAL A 112 3.57 0.74 -1.93
CA VAL A 112 2.88 0.16 -0.77
C VAL A 112 3.89 -0.68 0.00
N LEU A 113 4.11 -0.32 1.28
CA LEU A 113 5.15 -0.89 2.13
C LEU A 113 4.58 -1.12 3.55
N THR A 114 3.91 -2.25 3.76
CA THR A 114 3.34 -2.60 5.06
C THR A 114 4.07 -3.77 5.74
N GLN A 115 4.89 -4.54 5.00
CA GLN A 115 5.63 -5.70 5.47
C GLN A 115 7.07 -5.32 5.82
N SER A 116 7.41 -5.30 7.11
CA SER A 116 8.71 -4.82 7.62
C SER A 116 9.91 -5.53 6.99
N GLU A 117 9.81 -6.83 6.76
CA GLU A 117 10.87 -7.66 6.16
C GLU A 117 11.14 -7.34 4.67
N LEU A 118 10.25 -6.60 4.03
CA LEU A 118 10.34 -6.23 2.62
C LEU A 118 10.60 -4.72 2.41
N TYR A 119 10.65 -3.90 3.46
CA TYR A 119 10.80 -2.45 3.36
C TYR A 119 12.02 -2.04 2.55
N GLU A 120 13.21 -2.49 2.94
CA GLU A 120 14.46 -2.10 2.28
C GLU A 120 14.47 -2.47 0.79
N LYS A 121 13.95 -3.66 0.47
CA LYS A 121 13.87 -4.13 -0.92
C LYS A 121 12.91 -3.29 -1.76
N THR A 122 11.79 -2.90 -1.20
CA THR A 122 10.80 -2.06 -1.90
C THR A 122 11.30 -0.64 -2.04
N ILE A 123 11.90 -0.07 -0.98
CA ILE A 123 12.54 1.26 -1.01
C ILE A 123 13.63 1.30 -2.09
N SER A 124 14.48 0.27 -2.17
CA SER A 124 15.51 0.19 -3.22
C SER A 124 14.92 0.26 -4.64
N ASN A 125 13.79 -0.43 -4.88
CA ASN A 125 13.12 -0.33 -6.19
C ASN A 125 12.48 1.04 -6.42
N MET A 126 11.96 1.69 -5.38
CA MET A 126 11.46 3.07 -5.48
C MET A 126 12.59 4.06 -5.81
N VAL A 127 13.78 3.87 -5.25
CA VAL A 127 14.97 4.68 -5.59
C VAL A 127 15.32 4.53 -7.08
N GLU A 128 15.20 3.34 -7.65
CA GLU A 128 15.39 3.13 -9.10
C GLU A 128 14.37 3.95 -9.92
N CYS A 129 13.10 4.02 -9.48
CA CYS A 129 12.10 4.88 -10.10
C CYS A 129 12.46 6.37 -9.96
N LYS A 130 12.89 6.79 -8.77
CA LYS A 130 13.32 8.17 -8.49
C LYS A 130 14.46 8.61 -9.38
N SER A 131 15.42 7.72 -9.66
CA SER A 131 16.55 8.01 -10.55
C SER A 131 16.14 8.30 -12.01
N ARG A 132 14.91 7.93 -12.38
CA ARG A 132 14.31 8.23 -13.69
C ARG A 132 13.39 9.46 -13.67
N GLY A 133 13.32 10.17 -12.54
CA GLY A 133 12.50 11.36 -12.40
C GLY A 133 11.10 11.11 -11.84
N ALA A 134 10.77 9.90 -11.39
CA ALA A 134 9.47 9.63 -10.77
C ALA A 134 9.23 10.52 -9.55
N TYR A 135 8.00 10.95 -9.39
CA TYR A 135 7.51 11.52 -8.15
C TYR A 135 6.98 10.38 -7.28
N LEU A 136 7.58 10.20 -6.10
CA LEU A 136 7.31 9.05 -5.25
C LEU A 136 6.31 9.39 -4.14
N MET A 137 5.24 8.60 -4.04
CA MET A 137 4.39 8.53 -2.87
C MET A 137 4.60 7.17 -2.17
N GLY A 138 4.76 7.17 -0.87
CA GLY A 138 4.83 5.97 -0.06
C GLY A 138 3.62 5.81 0.85
N LEU A 139 3.00 4.63 0.84
CA LEU A 139 2.00 4.20 1.82
C LEU A 139 2.65 3.16 2.73
N THR A 140 2.79 3.47 4.01
CA THR A 140 3.50 2.61 4.95
C THR A 140 2.88 2.67 6.35
N VAL A 141 3.37 1.84 7.26
CA VAL A 141 2.93 1.85 8.65
C VAL A 141 3.70 2.88 9.49
N TYR A 142 3.08 3.36 10.57
CA TYR A 142 3.78 4.17 11.56
C TYR A 142 5.03 3.44 12.08
N GLY A 143 6.13 4.18 12.19
CA GLY A 143 7.44 3.64 12.59
C GLY A 143 8.42 3.41 11.43
N ASN A 144 7.95 3.30 10.19
CA ASN A 144 8.81 3.22 9.01
C ASN A 144 9.14 4.61 8.45
N TYR A 145 9.93 5.39 9.20
CA TYR A 145 10.30 6.75 8.81
C TYR A 145 11.44 6.83 7.78
N SER A 146 12.16 5.73 7.56
CA SER A 146 13.22 5.67 6.53
C SER A 146 12.73 5.94 5.11
N LEU A 147 11.42 5.78 4.88
CA LEU A 147 10.80 6.09 3.60
C LEU A 147 10.82 7.59 3.27
N GLU A 148 10.83 8.46 4.27
CA GLU A 148 10.84 9.93 4.08
C GLU A 148 12.09 10.43 3.36
N ASP A 149 13.22 9.74 3.50
CA ASP A 149 14.46 10.06 2.76
C ASP A 149 14.33 9.81 1.26
N THR A 150 13.39 8.96 0.88
CA THR A 150 13.21 8.51 -0.50
C THR A 150 11.95 9.10 -1.15
N ALA A 151 10.82 9.02 -0.47
CA ALA A 151 9.52 9.47 -1.00
C ALA A 151 9.37 10.99 -0.91
N ASN A 152 8.66 11.54 -1.89
CA ASN A 152 8.29 12.96 -1.91
C ASN A 152 7.05 13.24 -1.05
N PHE A 153 6.24 12.21 -0.82
CA PHE A 153 5.04 12.26 0.01
C PHE A 153 4.82 10.90 0.67
N THR A 154 4.53 10.89 1.95
CA THR A 154 4.31 9.65 2.70
C THR A 154 2.97 9.69 3.43
N VAL A 155 2.21 8.60 3.32
CA VAL A 155 0.99 8.36 4.07
C VAL A 155 1.25 7.22 5.05
N TYR A 156 0.95 7.46 6.32
CA TYR A 156 1.11 6.47 7.38
C TYR A 156 -0.23 5.85 7.75
N ILE A 157 -0.23 4.55 7.90
CA ILE A 157 -1.38 3.79 8.41
C ILE A 157 -1.03 3.14 9.76
N PRO A 158 -2.00 2.91 10.64
CA PRO A 158 -1.78 2.13 11.86
C PRO A 158 -1.32 0.70 11.55
N THR A 159 -0.44 0.16 12.38
CA THR A 159 -0.06 -1.25 12.34
C THR A 159 -1.26 -2.15 12.65
N THR A 160 -1.27 -3.34 12.05
CA THR A 160 -2.27 -4.40 12.27
C THR A 160 -1.51 -5.71 12.38
N ASP A 161 -1.74 -6.47 13.45
CA ASP A 161 -1.08 -7.77 13.73
C ASP A 161 -1.74 -8.91 12.95
#